data_7269e100caad96d95bd7ad9eb21426f4
#
_entry.id   7269e100caad96d95bd7ad9eb21426f4
#
_cell.length_a   1.000
_cell.length_b   1.000
_cell.length_c   1.000
_cell.angle_alpha   90.00
_cell.angle_beta   90.00
_cell.angle_gamma   90.00
#
_symmetry.space_group_name_H-M   'P 1'
#
loop_
_entity.id
_entity.type
_entity.pdbx_description
1 polymer ?
#
loop_
_entity_poly.entity_id
_entity_poly.type
_entity_poly.pdbx_seq_one_letter_code
_entity_poly.pdbx_strand_id
1 'polypeptide(L)'
;MSQVEVATKTMVRVENVHRWYGGGADVIPALRGVSFDVPRGELVALTGRPGSGRTTLLNLVGGLDEPDAGRITVDGLALEGLGEDGLLELRRDRIGFVFQPLGLIPLLTVAENIGVPLRLRGVAEHAREERITRLLSLVGLTDHAARRPGELTGGQQQRVAIARALASDPVLLVADEFAAGLDATAGRALMELLHTLVHGEQVTALVAPSRATPLDLADRVLELCDGEIVEH
;
A
#
# COMPACT_ATOMS: atom_id res chain seq x y z
N MET A 1 -28.32 -10.37 1.22
CA MET A 1 -27.52 -9.27 0.65
C MET A 1 -27.30 -9.57 -0.83
N SER A 2 -27.56 -8.62 -1.73
CA SER A 2 -27.34 -8.83 -3.16
C SER A 2 -25.85 -8.75 -3.49
N GLN A 3 -25.39 -9.36 -4.58
CA GLN A 3 -23.99 -9.28 -5.04
C GLN A 3 -23.53 -7.82 -5.26
N VAL A 4 -24.45 -6.93 -5.63
CA VAL A 4 -24.20 -5.47 -5.81
C VAL A 4 -23.93 -4.78 -4.47
N GLU A 5 -24.59 -5.19 -3.40
CA GLU A 5 -24.41 -4.60 -2.06
C GLU A 5 -23.10 -5.03 -1.39
N VAL A 6 -22.62 -6.24 -1.71
CA VAL A 6 -21.31 -6.76 -1.29
C VAL A 6 -20.19 -6.05 -2.05
N ALA A 7 -20.35 -5.84 -3.37
CA ALA A 7 -19.35 -5.17 -4.22
C ALA A 7 -19.12 -3.69 -3.80
N THR A 8 -20.15 -3.00 -3.29
CA THR A 8 -20.01 -1.60 -2.81
C THR A 8 -19.25 -1.48 -1.49
N LYS A 9 -19.13 -2.57 -0.72
CA LYS A 9 -18.43 -2.60 0.57
C LYS A 9 -17.00 -3.14 0.48
N THR A 10 -16.64 -3.80 -0.61
CA THR A 10 -15.32 -4.41 -0.80
C THR A 10 -14.42 -3.49 -1.60
N MET A 11 -13.21 -3.23 -1.08
CA MET A 11 -12.16 -2.47 -1.78
C MET A 11 -11.29 -3.39 -2.63
N VAL A 12 -10.82 -4.49 -2.06
CA VAL A 12 -10.01 -5.49 -2.77
C VAL A 12 -10.70 -6.83 -2.64
N ARG A 13 -10.84 -7.54 -3.77
CA ARG A 13 -11.26 -8.94 -3.82
C ARG A 13 -10.23 -9.74 -4.57
N VAL A 14 -9.75 -10.81 -3.96
CA VAL A 14 -8.80 -11.77 -4.51
C VAL A 14 -9.50 -13.13 -4.56
N GLU A 15 -9.56 -13.75 -5.73
CA GLU A 15 -10.32 -14.98 -5.99
C GLU A 15 -9.45 -16.04 -6.64
N ASN A 16 -9.09 -17.07 -5.89
CA ASN A 16 -8.33 -18.23 -6.34
C ASN A 16 -7.06 -17.86 -7.13
N VAL A 17 -6.29 -16.89 -6.60
CA VAL A 17 -5.12 -16.34 -7.27
C VAL A 17 -3.91 -17.24 -7.11
N HIS A 18 -3.28 -17.54 -8.25
CA HIS A 18 -2.03 -18.29 -8.35
C HIS A 18 -0.97 -17.43 -8.99
N ARG A 19 0.25 -17.54 -8.51
CA ARG A 19 1.43 -16.94 -9.12
C ARG A 19 2.64 -17.84 -8.95
N TRP A 20 3.36 -18.11 -10.03
CA TRP A 20 4.63 -18.84 -10.02
C TRP A 20 5.70 -18.11 -10.82
N TYR A 21 6.94 -18.27 -10.40
CA TYR A 21 8.10 -17.70 -11.07
C TYR A 21 9.02 -18.81 -11.58
N GLY A 22 9.84 -18.48 -12.58
CA GLY A 22 10.74 -19.45 -13.21
C GLY A 22 10.10 -20.15 -14.41
N GLY A 23 10.74 -21.20 -14.89
CA GLY A 23 10.26 -21.98 -16.05
C GLY A 23 10.89 -23.37 -16.10
N GLY A 24 10.27 -24.28 -16.85
CA GLY A 24 10.75 -25.65 -16.99
C GLY A 24 10.66 -26.44 -15.68
N ALA A 25 11.79 -27.00 -15.23
CA ALA A 25 11.86 -27.81 -14.01
C ALA A 25 11.94 -26.97 -12.70
N ASP A 26 12.23 -25.68 -12.80
CA ASP A 26 12.48 -24.79 -11.64
C ASP A 26 11.32 -23.80 -11.40
N VAL A 27 10.08 -24.27 -11.49
CA VAL A 27 8.90 -23.46 -11.18
C VAL A 27 8.73 -23.31 -9.68
N ILE A 28 8.73 -22.07 -9.18
CA ILE A 28 8.52 -21.73 -7.77
C ILE A 28 7.13 -21.14 -7.61
N PRO A 29 6.18 -21.84 -6.98
CA PRO A 29 4.85 -21.30 -6.70
C PRO A 29 4.96 -20.28 -5.55
N ALA A 30 4.72 -19.01 -5.86
CA ALA A 30 4.70 -17.93 -4.88
C ALA A 30 3.31 -17.77 -4.23
N LEU A 31 2.24 -18.01 -4.98
CA LEU A 31 0.86 -18.03 -4.48
C LEU A 31 0.09 -19.25 -5.01
N ARG A 32 -0.75 -19.83 -4.17
CA ARG A 32 -1.42 -21.13 -4.40
C ARG A 32 -2.91 -21.04 -4.07
N GLY A 33 -3.71 -20.42 -4.97
CA GLY A 33 -5.16 -20.36 -4.80
C GLY A 33 -5.62 -19.38 -3.70
N VAL A 34 -4.90 -18.27 -3.54
CA VAL A 34 -5.19 -17.25 -2.53
C VAL A 34 -6.56 -16.62 -2.78
N SER A 35 -7.40 -16.56 -1.73
CA SER A 35 -8.71 -15.92 -1.78
C SER A 35 -8.96 -15.15 -0.49
N PHE A 36 -9.32 -13.85 -0.60
CA PHE A 36 -9.77 -13.02 0.51
C PHE A 36 -10.41 -11.73 0.00
N ASP A 37 -11.13 -11.04 0.88
CA ASP A 37 -11.69 -9.72 0.66
C ASP A 37 -11.08 -8.71 1.64
N VAL A 38 -10.84 -7.47 1.18
CA VAL A 38 -10.52 -6.30 2.01
C VAL A 38 -11.72 -5.35 1.97
N PRO A 39 -12.45 -5.16 3.08
CA PRO A 39 -13.52 -4.18 3.17
C PRO A 39 -13.00 -2.74 3.01
N ARG A 40 -13.88 -1.84 2.56
CA ARG A 40 -13.54 -0.40 2.49
C ARG A 40 -13.36 0.19 3.87
N GLY A 41 -12.35 1.04 4.02
CA GLY A 41 -12.05 1.76 5.26
C GLY A 41 -11.45 0.90 6.35
N GLU A 42 -10.95 -0.31 6.03
CA GLU A 42 -10.21 -1.16 6.97
C GLU A 42 -8.69 -1.06 6.75
N LEU A 43 -7.95 -1.19 7.84
CA LEU A 43 -6.51 -1.46 7.88
C LEU A 43 -6.29 -2.96 8.02
N VAL A 44 -5.94 -3.62 6.92
CA VAL A 44 -5.68 -5.06 6.89
C VAL A 44 -4.19 -5.33 6.86
N ALA A 45 -3.68 -6.06 7.86
CA ALA A 45 -2.28 -6.47 7.94
C ALA A 45 -2.08 -7.87 7.35
N LEU A 46 -1.16 -7.99 6.39
CA LEU A 46 -0.73 -9.24 5.80
C LEU A 46 0.58 -9.71 6.45
N THR A 47 0.52 -10.79 7.21
CA THR A 47 1.66 -11.37 7.91
C THR A 47 2.16 -12.64 7.23
N GLY A 48 3.30 -13.15 7.68
CA GLY A 48 3.88 -14.40 7.17
C GLY A 48 5.41 -14.40 7.26
N ARG A 49 6.02 -15.56 7.04
CA ARG A 49 7.48 -15.70 7.01
C ARG A 49 8.07 -15.03 5.76
N PRO A 50 9.36 -14.65 5.78
CA PRO A 50 10.06 -14.27 4.56
C PRO A 50 9.89 -15.35 3.48
N GLY A 51 9.59 -14.93 2.25
CA GLY A 51 9.33 -15.87 1.14
C GLY A 51 7.93 -16.47 1.10
N SER A 52 6.99 -16.09 2.00
CA SER A 52 5.62 -16.61 1.98
C SER A 52 4.76 -16.11 0.81
N GLY A 53 5.22 -15.12 0.04
CA GLY A 53 4.49 -14.54 -1.11
C GLY A 53 3.83 -13.18 -0.84
N ARG A 54 4.05 -12.54 0.32
CA ARG A 54 3.44 -11.24 0.68
C ARG A 54 3.71 -10.16 -0.36
N THR A 55 4.97 -9.92 -0.71
CA THR A 55 5.36 -8.94 -1.73
C THR A 55 4.72 -9.24 -3.07
N THR A 56 4.68 -10.52 -3.48
CA THR A 56 4.00 -10.96 -4.70
C THR A 56 2.52 -10.59 -4.66
N LEU A 57 1.83 -10.91 -3.56
CA LEU A 57 0.42 -10.59 -3.41
C LEU A 57 0.13 -9.09 -3.44
N LEU A 58 0.95 -8.27 -2.76
CA LEU A 58 0.84 -6.81 -2.79
C LEU A 58 1.10 -6.23 -4.18
N ASN A 59 2.07 -6.78 -4.92
CA ASN A 59 2.34 -6.38 -6.30
C ASN A 59 1.15 -6.70 -7.23
N LEU A 60 0.55 -7.86 -7.09
CA LEU A 60 -0.63 -8.26 -7.87
C LEU A 60 -1.83 -7.35 -7.57
N VAL A 61 -2.12 -7.09 -6.28
CA VAL A 61 -3.20 -6.17 -5.87
C VAL A 61 -2.93 -4.74 -6.36
N GLY A 62 -1.66 -4.33 -6.39
CA GLY A 62 -1.23 -3.03 -6.91
C GLY A 62 -1.24 -2.93 -8.43
N GLY A 63 -1.53 -4.01 -9.17
CA GLY A 63 -1.43 -4.03 -10.64
C GLY A 63 0.00 -3.80 -11.14
N LEU A 64 1.01 -4.18 -10.36
CA LEU A 64 2.43 -4.12 -10.72
C LEU A 64 2.93 -5.43 -11.33
N ASP A 65 2.17 -6.51 -11.14
CA ASP A 65 2.38 -7.84 -11.71
C ASP A 65 1.01 -8.44 -12.06
N GLU A 66 0.98 -9.53 -12.82
CA GLU A 66 -0.24 -10.20 -13.25
C GLU A 66 -0.31 -11.61 -12.66
N PRO A 67 -1.49 -12.08 -12.21
CA PRO A 67 -1.66 -13.46 -11.74
C PRO A 67 -1.61 -14.44 -12.91
N ASP A 68 -1.05 -15.63 -12.68
CA ASP A 68 -1.08 -16.70 -13.68
C ASP A 68 -2.44 -17.40 -13.76
N ALA A 69 -3.23 -17.34 -12.67
CA ALA A 69 -4.62 -17.78 -12.61
C ALA A 69 -5.37 -17.09 -11.48
N GLY A 70 -6.69 -17.10 -11.56
CA GLY A 70 -7.57 -16.41 -10.59
C GLY A 70 -7.93 -15.00 -11.05
N ARG A 71 -8.49 -14.20 -10.13
CA ARG A 71 -8.96 -12.85 -10.43
C ARG A 71 -8.70 -11.90 -9.28
N ILE A 72 -8.38 -10.64 -9.62
CA ILE A 72 -8.23 -9.56 -8.64
C ILE A 72 -9.11 -8.38 -9.05
N THR A 73 -9.91 -7.90 -8.11
CA THR A 73 -10.75 -6.71 -8.29
C THR A 73 -10.34 -5.66 -7.27
N VAL A 74 -10.08 -4.45 -7.72
CA VAL A 74 -9.76 -3.29 -6.88
C VAL A 74 -10.75 -2.18 -7.19
N ASP A 75 -11.43 -1.66 -6.16
CA ASP A 75 -12.44 -0.60 -6.29
C ASP A 75 -13.52 -0.91 -7.35
N GLY A 76 -13.90 -2.20 -7.45
CA GLY A 76 -14.87 -2.70 -8.43
C GLY A 76 -14.31 -2.91 -9.86
N LEU A 77 -13.01 -2.64 -10.09
CA LEU A 77 -12.34 -2.84 -11.38
C LEU A 77 -11.61 -4.18 -11.39
N ALA A 78 -11.93 -5.07 -12.30
CA ALA A 78 -11.18 -6.31 -12.52
C ALA A 78 -9.86 -5.98 -13.24
N LEU A 79 -8.72 -6.36 -12.65
CA LEU A 79 -7.40 -5.94 -13.13
C LEU A 79 -7.05 -6.60 -14.47
N GLU A 80 -7.46 -7.84 -14.69
CA GLU A 80 -7.15 -8.63 -15.90
C GLU A 80 -7.73 -8.02 -17.18
N GLY A 81 -8.68 -7.10 -17.07
CA GLY A 81 -9.32 -6.45 -18.22
C GLY A 81 -8.83 -5.05 -18.55
N LEU A 82 -7.94 -4.48 -17.72
CA LEU A 82 -7.60 -3.05 -17.83
C LEU A 82 -6.56 -2.74 -18.92
N GLY A 83 -5.69 -3.69 -19.29
CA GLY A 83 -4.53 -3.41 -20.13
C GLY A 83 -3.53 -2.44 -19.47
N GLU A 84 -2.43 -2.12 -20.15
CA GLU A 84 -1.35 -1.29 -19.57
C GLU A 84 -1.82 0.13 -19.20
N ASP A 85 -2.58 0.79 -20.07
CA ASP A 85 -3.08 2.16 -19.84
C ASP A 85 -4.04 2.20 -18.63
N GLY A 86 -4.98 1.26 -18.55
CA GLY A 86 -5.91 1.18 -17.42
C GLY A 86 -5.22 0.86 -16.09
N LEU A 87 -4.21 0.00 -16.09
CA LEU A 87 -3.38 -0.26 -14.91
C LEU A 87 -2.55 0.98 -14.52
N LEU A 88 -2.06 1.74 -15.49
CA LEU A 88 -1.36 3.00 -15.22
C LEU A 88 -2.29 4.02 -14.56
N GLU A 89 -3.52 4.18 -15.07
CA GLU A 89 -4.54 5.06 -14.48
C GLU A 89 -4.93 4.62 -13.07
N LEU A 90 -5.14 3.32 -12.86
CA LEU A 90 -5.43 2.76 -11.54
C LEU A 90 -4.33 3.11 -10.53
N ARG A 91 -3.06 2.86 -10.88
CA ARG A 91 -1.90 3.16 -10.01
C ARG A 91 -1.73 4.65 -9.77
N ARG A 92 -1.98 5.50 -10.77
CA ARG A 92 -1.85 6.95 -10.66
C ARG A 92 -2.93 7.59 -9.79
N ASP A 93 -4.17 7.12 -9.93
CA ASP A 93 -5.34 7.84 -9.44
C ASP A 93 -6.00 7.17 -8.23
N ARG A 94 -5.81 5.85 -8.02
CA ARG A 94 -6.55 5.10 -7.01
C ARG A 94 -5.69 4.39 -5.98
N ILE A 95 -4.40 4.12 -6.26
CA ILE A 95 -3.54 3.37 -5.36
C ILE A 95 -2.35 4.20 -4.93
N GLY A 96 -2.14 4.32 -3.62
CA GLY A 96 -0.91 4.83 -3.02
C GLY A 96 0.04 3.68 -2.68
N PHE A 97 1.33 3.86 -2.95
CA PHE A 97 2.34 2.81 -2.71
C PHE A 97 3.40 3.26 -1.71
N VAL A 98 3.72 2.37 -0.77
CA VAL A 98 4.89 2.47 0.11
C VAL A 98 5.66 1.15 0.05
N PHE A 99 6.75 1.11 -0.67
CA PHE A 99 7.60 -0.08 -0.83
C PHE A 99 9.03 0.19 -0.37
N GLN A 100 9.79 -0.87 -0.11
CA GLN A 100 11.24 -0.79 0.07
C GLN A 100 11.97 -1.08 -1.24
N PRO A 101 12.95 -0.22 -1.58
CA PRO A 101 13.31 1.06 -0.95
C PRO A 101 12.19 2.09 -1.06
N LEU A 102 12.14 3.04 -0.11
CA LEU A 102 11.06 4.04 -0.05
C LEU A 102 10.96 4.94 -1.30
N GLY A 103 11.96 4.91 -2.16
CA GLY A 103 11.99 5.65 -3.43
C GLY A 103 11.88 7.17 -3.25
N LEU A 104 12.32 7.71 -2.11
CA LEU A 104 12.43 9.15 -1.92
C LEU A 104 13.54 9.70 -2.81
N ILE A 105 13.27 10.81 -3.49
CA ILE A 105 14.24 11.45 -4.38
C ILE A 105 15.19 12.27 -3.52
N PRO A 106 16.50 11.91 -3.44
CA PRO A 106 17.42 12.50 -2.47
C PRO A 106 17.67 14.00 -2.64
N LEU A 107 17.55 14.50 -3.87
CA LEU A 107 17.77 15.91 -4.21
C LEU A 107 16.57 16.80 -3.91
N LEU A 108 15.39 16.23 -3.75
CA LEU A 108 14.16 16.95 -3.44
C LEU A 108 13.98 17.08 -1.93
N THR A 109 13.37 18.17 -1.50
CA THR A 109 12.93 18.36 -0.13
C THR A 109 11.78 17.41 0.23
N VAL A 110 11.39 17.33 1.49
CA VAL A 110 10.22 16.60 1.97
C VAL A 110 8.96 17.07 1.24
N ALA A 111 8.71 18.38 1.21
CA ALA A 111 7.55 18.96 0.53
C ALA A 111 7.54 18.63 -0.97
N GLU A 112 8.70 18.72 -1.63
CA GLU A 112 8.82 18.38 -3.05
C GLU A 112 8.60 16.88 -3.32
N ASN A 113 9.12 15.98 -2.46
CA ASN A 113 8.87 14.54 -2.57
C ASN A 113 7.36 14.21 -2.48
N ILE A 114 6.66 14.82 -1.51
CA ILE A 114 5.20 14.66 -1.37
C ILE A 114 4.48 15.22 -2.60
N GLY A 115 4.99 16.32 -3.18
CA GLY A 115 4.40 16.99 -4.34
C GLY A 115 4.59 16.28 -5.69
N VAL A 116 5.47 15.26 -5.78
CA VAL A 116 5.76 14.57 -7.06
C VAL A 116 4.49 14.02 -7.72
N PRO A 117 3.64 13.21 -7.06
CA PRO A 117 2.43 12.67 -7.68
C PRO A 117 1.47 13.77 -8.17
N LEU A 118 1.33 14.85 -7.40
CA LEU A 118 0.47 15.97 -7.75
C LEU A 118 0.97 16.73 -9.00
N ARG A 119 2.29 16.86 -9.15
CA ARG A 119 2.90 17.45 -10.36
C ARG A 119 2.66 16.58 -11.59
N LEU A 120 2.81 15.26 -11.45
CA LEU A 120 2.57 14.31 -12.54
C LEU A 120 1.09 14.33 -13.00
N ARG A 121 0.16 14.64 -12.10
CA ARG A 121 -1.26 14.82 -12.40
C ARG A 121 -1.62 16.21 -12.91
N GLY A 122 -0.66 17.13 -13.02
CA GLY A 122 -0.89 18.50 -13.47
C GLY A 122 -1.72 19.35 -12.50
N VAL A 123 -1.73 19.01 -11.19
CA VAL A 123 -2.44 19.78 -10.18
C VAL A 123 -1.86 21.20 -10.09
N ALA A 124 -2.72 22.22 -10.12
CA ALA A 124 -2.33 23.61 -10.02
C ALA A 124 -1.51 23.89 -8.76
N GLU A 125 -0.56 24.85 -8.85
CA GLU A 125 0.43 25.11 -7.79
C GLU A 125 -0.22 25.36 -6.44
N HIS A 126 -1.18 26.27 -6.37
CA HIS A 126 -1.87 26.60 -5.12
C HIS A 126 -2.54 25.38 -4.45
N ALA A 127 -3.32 24.61 -5.21
CA ALA A 127 -3.96 23.38 -4.70
C ALA A 127 -2.93 22.32 -4.26
N ARG A 128 -1.79 22.25 -4.96
CA ARG A 128 -0.68 21.37 -4.60
C ARG A 128 -0.04 21.78 -3.28
N GLU A 129 0.21 23.06 -3.06
CA GLU A 129 0.78 23.58 -1.82
C GLU A 129 -0.14 23.37 -0.62
N GLU A 130 -1.45 23.63 -0.78
CA GLU A 130 -2.45 23.34 0.25
C GLU A 130 -2.47 21.84 0.63
N ARG A 131 -2.47 20.97 -0.38
CA ARG A 131 -2.45 19.52 -0.16
C ARG A 131 -1.18 19.05 0.54
N ILE A 132 -0.02 19.53 0.13
CA ILE A 132 1.27 19.22 0.76
C ILE A 132 1.28 19.66 2.22
N THR A 133 0.82 20.88 2.51
CA THR A 133 0.75 21.44 3.87
C THR A 133 -0.13 20.56 4.77
N ARG A 134 -1.32 20.18 4.28
CA ARG A 134 -2.21 19.25 5.00
C ARG A 134 -1.54 17.90 5.28
N LEU A 135 -0.89 17.30 4.29
CA LEU A 135 -0.22 16.01 4.44
C LEU A 135 0.96 16.08 5.42
N LEU A 136 1.76 17.15 5.36
CA LEU A 136 2.84 17.38 6.32
C LEU A 136 2.32 17.44 7.76
N SER A 137 1.19 18.13 7.97
CA SER A 137 0.53 18.19 9.28
C SER A 137 0.04 16.80 9.72
N LEU A 138 -0.62 16.05 8.84
CA LEU A 138 -1.15 14.71 9.12
C LEU A 138 -0.06 13.72 9.56
N VAL A 139 1.12 13.78 8.93
CA VAL A 139 2.23 12.89 9.28
C VAL A 139 3.17 13.47 10.33
N GLY A 140 2.89 14.68 10.88
CA GLY A 140 3.68 15.33 11.92
C GLY A 140 5.06 15.79 11.45
N LEU A 141 5.17 16.29 10.21
CA LEU A 141 6.44 16.71 9.59
C LEU A 141 6.43 18.18 9.10
N THR A 142 5.55 19.02 9.61
CA THR A 142 5.41 20.43 9.19
C THR A 142 6.76 21.17 9.26
N ASP A 143 7.51 21.02 10.36
CA ASP A 143 8.81 21.69 10.56
C ASP A 143 9.96 21.06 9.74
N HIS A 144 9.68 20.01 8.99
CA HIS A 144 10.67 19.29 8.17
C HIS A 144 10.47 19.51 6.67
N ALA A 145 9.50 20.33 6.26
CA ALA A 145 9.11 20.54 4.87
C ALA A 145 10.28 20.86 3.92
N ALA A 146 11.23 21.68 4.36
CA ALA A 146 12.40 22.11 3.59
C ALA A 146 13.61 21.16 3.69
N ARG A 147 13.58 20.15 4.57
CA ARG A 147 14.67 19.17 4.71
C ARG A 147 14.70 18.21 3.54
N ARG A 148 15.86 17.61 3.31
CA ARG A 148 16.03 16.51 2.34
C ARG A 148 16.00 15.15 3.04
N PRO A 149 15.72 14.04 2.31
CA PRO A 149 15.65 12.70 2.91
C PRO A 149 16.87 12.31 3.75
N GLY A 150 18.09 12.68 3.34
CA GLY A 150 19.31 12.38 4.08
C GLY A 150 19.44 13.10 5.43
N GLU A 151 18.61 14.09 5.72
CA GLU A 151 18.57 14.86 6.97
C GLU A 151 17.49 14.34 7.94
N LEU A 152 16.80 13.26 7.56
CA LEU A 152 15.70 12.67 8.31
C LEU A 152 16.11 11.33 8.92
N THR A 153 15.49 11.01 10.06
CA THR A 153 15.54 9.65 10.62
C THR A 153 14.77 8.66 9.72
N GLY A 154 15.02 7.35 9.86
CA GLY A 154 14.30 6.31 9.11
C GLY A 154 12.79 6.41 9.27
N GLY A 155 12.28 6.61 10.50
CA GLY A 155 10.85 6.77 10.75
C GLY A 155 10.25 8.04 10.11
N GLN A 156 11.01 9.14 10.06
CA GLN A 156 10.60 10.35 9.36
C GLN A 156 10.54 10.12 7.85
N GLN A 157 11.52 9.42 7.27
CA GLN A 157 11.51 9.06 5.85
C GLN A 157 10.29 8.20 5.49
N GLN A 158 9.91 7.25 6.34
CA GLN A 158 8.72 6.43 6.15
C GLN A 158 7.44 7.27 6.21
N ARG A 159 7.34 8.23 7.13
CA ARG A 159 6.22 9.19 7.19
C ARG A 159 6.14 10.04 5.91
N VAL A 160 7.27 10.47 5.33
CA VAL A 160 7.30 11.16 4.03
C VAL A 160 6.78 10.26 2.91
N ALA A 161 7.19 8.97 2.89
CA ALA A 161 6.73 8.01 1.88
C ALA A 161 5.22 7.77 1.99
N ILE A 162 4.67 7.67 3.20
CA ILE A 162 3.22 7.57 3.45
C ILE A 162 2.51 8.84 2.96
N ALA A 163 2.99 10.03 3.32
CA ALA A 163 2.40 11.29 2.87
C ALA A 163 2.41 11.41 1.34
N ARG A 164 3.51 11.02 0.69
CA ARG A 164 3.60 11.00 -0.77
C ARG A 164 2.62 10.01 -1.39
N ALA A 165 2.45 8.83 -0.80
CA ALA A 165 1.49 7.82 -1.27
C ALA A 165 0.05 8.33 -1.20
N LEU A 166 -0.27 9.15 -0.20
CA LEU A 166 -1.59 9.76 0.01
C LEU A 166 -1.82 11.05 -0.80
N ALA A 167 -0.80 11.56 -1.50
CA ALA A 167 -0.89 12.86 -2.15
C ALA A 167 -2.00 12.93 -3.21
N SER A 168 -2.20 11.86 -3.97
CA SER A 168 -3.21 11.76 -5.04
C SER A 168 -4.62 11.40 -4.55
N ASP A 169 -4.91 11.46 -3.26
CA ASP A 169 -6.19 11.02 -2.67
C ASP A 169 -6.57 9.58 -3.09
N PRO A 170 -5.67 8.59 -2.86
CA PRO A 170 -5.95 7.22 -3.26
C PRO A 170 -7.08 6.63 -2.41
N VAL A 171 -7.82 5.67 -2.98
CA VAL A 171 -8.83 4.90 -2.25
C VAL A 171 -8.22 3.67 -1.55
N LEU A 172 -7.06 3.21 -2.03
CA LEU A 172 -6.31 2.08 -1.48
C LEU A 172 -4.84 2.47 -1.24
N LEU A 173 -4.33 2.19 -0.06
CA LEU A 173 -2.90 2.23 0.27
C LEU A 173 -2.34 0.81 0.31
N VAL A 174 -1.31 0.54 -0.47
CA VAL A 174 -0.57 -0.72 -0.46
C VAL A 174 0.83 -0.46 0.10
N ALA A 175 1.19 -1.15 1.20
CA ALA A 175 2.48 -0.92 1.83
C ALA A 175 3.21 -2.24 2.15
N ASP A 176 4.41 -2.41 1.62
CA ASP A 176 5.27 -3.57 1.88
C ASP A 176 6.47 -3.18 2.73
N GLU A 177 6.67 -3.93 3.84
CA GLU A 177 7.77 -3.73 4.80
C GLU A 177 7.96 -2.27 5.24
N PHE A 178 6.86 -1.51 5.30
CA PHE A 178 6.87 -0.06 5.53
C PHE A 178 7.50 0.38 6.86
N ALA A 179 7.71 -0.53 7.80
CA ALA A 179 8.37 -0.30 9.10
C ALA A 179 9.73 -1.02 9.21
N ALA A 180 10.30 -1.50 8.11
CA ALA A 180 11.56 -2.23 8.15
C ALA A 180 12.72 -1.33 8.61
N GLY A 181 13.61 -1.91 9.45
CA GLY A 181 14.73 -1.17 10.03
C GLY A 181 14.39 -0.26 11.21
N LEU A 182 13.12 -0.23 11.64
CA LEU A 182 12.69 0.49 12.83
C LEU A 182 12.60 -0.44 14.04
N ASP A 183 12.75 0.13 15.23
CA ASP A 183 12.43 -0.55 16.48
C ASP A 183 10.90 -0.68 16.66
N ALA A 184 10.48 -1.45 17.66
CA ALA A 184 9.06 -1.71 17.93
C ALA A 184 8.27 -0.43 18.27
N THR A 185 8.89 0.55 18.92
CA THR A 185 8.24 1.82 19.29
C THR A 185 7.96 2.65 18.05
N ALA A 186 8.94 2.80 17.16
CA ALA A 186 8.77 3.53 15.90
C ALA A 186 7.81 2.77 14.96
N GLY A 187 7.85 1.44 14.93
CA GLY A 187 6.90 0.61 14.18
C GLY A 187 5.47 0.81 14.67
N ARG A 188 5.25 0.83 15.99
CA ARG A 188 3.94 1.14 16.59
C ARG A 188 3.44 2.53 16.19
N ALA A 189 4.29 3.55 16.28
CA ALA A 189 3.92 4.92 15.90
C ALA A 189 3.52 5.05 14.41
N LEU A 190 4.08 4.22 13.52
CA LEU A 190 3.64 4.17 12.12
C LEU A 190 2.31 3.43 11.96
N MET A 191 2.05 2.37 12.71
CA MET A 191 0.74 1.70 12.71
C MET A 191 -0.35 2.63 13.25
N GLU A 192 -0.09 3.39 14.34
CA GLU A 192 -1.00 4.40 14.87
C GLU A 192 -1.31 5.49 13.83
N LEU A 193 -0.30 5.94 13.09
CA LEU A 193 -0.49 6.88 11.99
C LEU A 193 -1.39 6.27 10.89
N LEU A 194 -1.11 5.04 10.44
CA LEU A 194 -1.90 4.37 9.41
C LEU A 194 -3.34 4.14 9.87
N HIS A 195 -3.54 3.68 11.10
CA HIS A 195 -4.87 3.52 11.69
C HIS A 195 -5.65 4.85 11.69
N THR A 196 -5.01 5.94 12.12
CA THR A 196 -5.62 7.27 12.13
C THR A 196 -5.97 7.74 10.71
N LEU A 197 -5.09 7.50 9.73
CA LEU A 197 -5.32 7.87 8.33
C LEU A 197 -6.44 7.06 7.68
N VAL A 198 -6.48 5.75 7.92
CA VAL A 198 -7.54 4.86 7.40
C VAL A 198 -8.91 5.31 7.88
N HIS A 199 -9.07 5.52 9.18
CA HIS A 199 -10.37 5.86 9.78
C HIS A 199 -10.73 7.34 9.65
N GLY A 200 -9.73 8.26 9.58
CA GLY A 200 -9.94 9.69 9.45
C GLY A 200 -10.12 10.18 8.01
N GLU A 201 -9.37 9.63 7.07
CA GLU A 201 -9.40 10.04 5.65
C GLU A 201 -10.19 9.03 4.77
N GLN A 202 -10.80 8.01 5.35
CA GLN A 202 -11.59 6.97 4.66
C GLN A 202 -10.81 6.22 3.54
N VAL A 203 -9.50 6.07 3.70
CA VAL A 203 -8.68 5.26 2.82
C VAL A 203 -8.67 3.81 3.31
N THR A 204 -8.65 2.85 2.41
CA THR A 204 -8.44 1.44 2.77
C THR A 204 -6.95 1.13 2.73
N ALA A 205 -6.42 0.32 3.64
CA ALA A 205 -5.02 -0.05 3.61
C ALA A 205 -4.81 -1.56 3.68
N LEU A 206 -3.99 -2.08 2.76
CA LEU A 206 -3.47 -3.45 2.79
C LEU A 206 -1.95 -3.37 2.98
N VAL A 207 -1.46 -3.79 4.14
CA VAL A 207 -0.07 -3.56 4.54
C VAL A 207 0.61 -4.86 4.96
N ALA A 208 1.87 -5.04 4.56
CA ALA A 208 2.74 -6.09 5.11
C ALA A 208 3.78 -5.43 6.04
N PRO A 209 3.53 -5.43 7.35
CA PRO A 209 4.45 -4.86 8.32
C PRO A 209 5.68 -5.76 8.52
N SER A 210 6.76 -5.19 9.03
CA SER A 210 7.91 -5.96 9.50
C SER A 210 7.53 -6.80 10.74
N ARG A 211 8.30 -7.86 11.05
CA ARG A 211 8.02 -8.77 12.18
C ARG A 211 7.96 -8.09 13.55
N ALA A 212 8.67 -6.98 13.72
CA ALA A 212 8.73 -6.25 14.98
C ALA A 212 7.54 -5.29 15.17
N THR A 213 6.71 -5.10 14.15
CA THR A 213 5.59 -4.16 14.18
C THR A 213 4.40 -4.78 14.89
N PRO A 214 3.85 -4.15 15.93
CA PRO A 214 2.63 -4.62 16.60
C PRO A 214 1.43 -4.57 15.64
N LEU A 215 0.54 -5.57 15.74
CA LEU A 215 -0.62 -5.74 14.84
C LEU A 215 -1.95 -5.42 15.51
N ASP A 216 -1.95 -5.08 16.78
CA ASP A 216 -3.13 -4.79 17.62
C ASP A 216 -3.97 -3.58 17.13
N LEU A 217 -3.42 -2.79 16.22
CA LEU A 217 -4.09 -1.65 15.58
C LEU A 217 -4.65 -1.98 14.18
N ALA A 218 -4.37 -3.18 13.65
CA ALA A 218 -5.00 -3.62 12.41
C ALA A 218 -6.44 -4.10 12.69
N ASP A 219 -7.39 -3.72 11.84
CA ASP A 219 -8.78 -4.18 11.94
C ASP A 219 -8.88 -5.68 11.66
N ARG A 220 -8.00 -6.16 10.76
CA ARG A 220 -7.89 -7.58 10.41
C ARG A 220 -6.43 -7.96 10.16
N VAL A 221 -6.11 -9.21 10.49
CA VAL A 221 -4.80 -9.80 10.19
C VAL A 221 -5.03 -11.04 9.32
N LEU A 222 -4.36 -11.08 8.18
CA LEU A 222 -4.31 -12.25 7.30
C LEU A 222 -2.91 -12.85 7.41
N GLU A 223 -2.81 -14.16 7.61
CA GLU A 223 -1.54 -14.84 7.61
C GLU A 223 -1.33 -15.57 6.28
N LEU A 224 -0.22 -15.28 5.60
CA LEU A 224 0.20 -15.97 4.39
C LEU A 224 1.32 -16.97 4.75
N CYS A 225 1.06 -18.25 4.54
CA CYS A 225 2.00 -19.34 4.77
C CYS A 225 2.17 -20.13 3.48
N ASP A 226 3.41 -20.24 3.00
CA ASP A 226 3.77 -21.02 1.80
C ASP A 226 2.88 -20.75 0.57
N GLY A 227 2.45 -19.49 0.40
CA GLY A 227 1.62 -19.05 -0.72
C GLY A 227 0.11 -19.24 -0.53
N GLU A 228 -0.35 -19.60 0.66
CA GLU A 228 -1.77 -19.80 1.00
C GLU A 228 -2.18 -18.91 2.19
N ILE A 229 -3.43 -18.40 2.20
CA ILE A 229 -3.99 -17.73 3.38
C ILE A 229 -4.40 -18.78 4.40
N VAL A 230 -3.92 -18.60 5.63
CA VAL A 230 -4.31 -19.42 6.79
C VAL A 230 -5.33 -18.64 7.61
N GLU A 231 -6.52 -19.17 7.79
CA GLU A 231 -7.53 -18.64 8.72
C GLU A 231 -7.24 -19.15 10.13
N HIS A 232 -7.24 -18.26 11.14
CA HIS A 232 -7.11 -18.58 12.55
C HIS A 232 -8.41 -18.40 13.30
#